data_64855dd8bca7544a8585791b3af87970
#
_entry.id   64855dd8bca7544a8585791b3af87970
#
_cell.length_a   1.000
_cell.length_b   1.000
_cell.length_c   1.000
_cell.angle_alpha   90.00
_cell.angle_beta   90.00
_cell.angle_gamma   90.00
#
_symmetry.space_group_name_H-M   'P 1'
#
loop_
_entity.id
_entity.type
_entity.pdbx_description
1 polymer ?
#
loop_
_entity_poly.entity_id
_entity_poly.type
_entity_poly.pdbx_seq_one_letter_code
_entity_poly.pdbx_strand_id
1 'polypeptide(L)'
;MNPVLSLSKEIANSIVLTKPFTLKSDSDSEENYSAPNLLQRILSLLKNVRPGADLTRFQLPPLFNFPKSQLQCYGESVYSTSSDLLNKCNTGLTPIERLISVITCSISTTRPPIFGLAPYNPVLGETHHVSKGNLNVLVEHVAHHPAVSALHATDQKENIEMIWCHYPVAKFNGTSVEVRVHGKRKLKLLNHGETYEMNSPNLFIRVLPVPGIDWVGNVNIRCVETGLAAELCYISQSFFGFGGSRRVIKGKIIDSLKSKILYKVNGHWDSTVKLKDTNSGEERVIYDAKEVISRLQTPTVKDAESVWQTESALIWSKVSQAVLNKDWEKARELKKFVEEKQREELRERESKGETWVPKHFIMSQSKEGDWDCIPIRKLVPPSPIVTL
;
A
#
# COMPACT_ATOMS: atom_id res chain seq x y z
N MET A 1 -42.45 -2.29 7.80
CA MET A 1 -40.97 -2.22 7.76
C MET A 1 -40.59 -0.91 7.11
N ASN A 2 -39.72 -0.13 7.74
CA ASN A 2 -39.37 1.22 7.27
C ASN A 2 -38.50 1.08 6.00
N PRO A 3 -38.90 1.60 4.82
CA PRO A 3 -38.13 1.41 3.56
C PRO A 3 -36.71 1.93 3.63
N VAL A 4 -36.41 2.93 4.45
CA VAL A 4 -35.05 3.46 4.69
C VAL A 4 -34.20 2.41 5.39
N LEU A 5 -34.72 1.66 6.36
CA LEU A 5 -34.01 0.58 7.05
C LEU A 5 -33.72 -0.64 6.15
N SER A 6 -34.52 -0.86 5.10
CA SER A 6 -34.27 -1.93 4.14
C SER A 6 -33.15 -1.53 3.15
N LEU A 7 -33.13 -0.27 2.69
CA LEU A 7 -32.15 0.24 1.77
C LEU A 7 -30.74 0.30 2.40
N SER A 8 -30.63 0.76 3.64
CA SER A 8 -29.35 0.80 4.36
C SER A 8 -28.79 -0.61 4.63
N LYS A 9 -29.64 -1.60 4.89
CA LYS A 9 -29.22 -3.00 5.00
C LYS A 9 -28.79 -3.60 3.67
N GLU A 10 -29.44 -3.27 2.57
CA GLU A 10 -29.02 -3.72 1.24
C GLU A 10 -27.67 -3.13 0.84
N ILE A 11 -27.42 -1.84 1.10
CA ILE A 11 -26.12 -1.20 0.85
C ILE A 11 -25.05 -1.80 1.76
N ALA A 12 -25.29 -1.98 3.05
CA ALA A 12 -24.34 -2.61 3.97
C ALA A 12 -23.97 -4.04 3.54
N ASN A 13 -24.96 -4.82 3.08
CA ASN A 13 -24.73 -6.18 2.56
C ASN A 13 -24.05 -6.19 1.18
N SER A 14 -24.02 -5.07 0.46
CA SER A 14 -23.33 -4.96 -0.83
C SER A 14 -21.86 -4.60 -0.70
N ILE A 15 -21.38 -4.14 0.46
CA ILE A 15 -19.99 -3.74 0.67
C ILE A 15 -19.17 -4.96 1.08
N VAL A 16 -18.14 -5.29 0.29
CA VAL A 16 -17.25 -6.41 0.57
C VAL A 16 -15.95 -5.90 1.17
N LEU A 17 -15.74 -6.17 2.44
CA LEU A 17 -14.52 -5.90 3.18
C LEU A 17 -13.86 -7.23 3.56
N THR A 18 -12.57 -7.36 3.32
CA THR A 18 -11.81 -8.57 3.64
C THR A 18 -10.71 -8.27 4.65
N LYS A 19 -10.25 -9.30 5.35
CA LYS A 19 -9.21 -9.17 6.37
C LYS A 19 -7.92 -8.61 5.74
N PRO A 20 -7.25 -7.66 6.40
CA PRO A 20 -5.94 -7.18 5.97
C PRO A 20 -4.93 -8.34 5.88
N PHE A 21 -3.99 -8.26 4.92
CA PHE A 21 -2.95 -9.27 4.80
C PHE A 21 -2.07 -9.30 6.03
N THR A 22 -1.97 -10.49 6.65
CA THR A 22 -1.10 -10.76 7.79
C THR A 22 0.24 -11.32 7.33
N LEU A 23 1.18 -11.50 8.27
CA LEU A 23 2.51 -12.09 8.00
C LEU A 23 2.47 -13.55 7.63
N LYS A 24 1.48 -14.25 8.14
CA LYS A 24 1.24 -15.59 7.67
C LYS A 24 0.69 -15.44 6.27
N SER A 25 1.54 -15.67 5.25
CA SER A 25 1.11 -16.38 4.08
C SER A 25 0.74 -17.77 4.59
N ASP A 26 -0.33 -17.83 5.40
CA ASP A 26 -0.89 -19.11 5.73
C ASP A 26 -1.32 -19.65 4.36
N SER A 27 -0.84 -20.85 4.05
CA SER A 27 -1.36 -21.68 3.00
C SER A 27 -2.88 -21.58 2.87
N ASP A 28 -3.58 -21.31 3.94
CA ASP A 28 -5.00 -21.08 4.04
C ASP A 28 -5.50 -19.81 3.33
N SER A 29 -4.72 -18.72 3.28
CA SER A 29 -5.15 -17.50 2.59
C SER A 29 -4.77 -17.47 1.10
N GLU A 30 -3.65 -18.09 0.73
CA GLU A 30 -3.25 -18.25 -0.67
C GLU A 30 -4.17 -19.23 -1.41
N GLU A 31 -4.54 -20.35 -0.78
CA GLU A 31 -5.49 -21.32 -1.33
C GLU A 31 -6.89 -20.74 -1.53
N ASN A 32 -7.30 -19.75 -0.72
CA ASN A 32 -8.65 -19.18 -0.83
C ASN A 32 -8.86 -18.36 -2.11
N TYR A 33 -7.83 -17.69 -2.64
CA TYR A 33 -7.97 -16.81 -3.81
C TYR A 33 -7.30 -17.33 -5.07
N SER A 34 -6.34 -18.27 -4.96
CA SER A 34 -5.56 -18.74 -6.10
C SER A 34 -6.34 -19.66 -7.01
N ALA A 35 -6.28 -19.40 -8.32
CA ALA A 35 -6.79 -20.31 -9.33
C ALA A 35 -5.85 -21.54 -9.49
N PRO A 36 -6.37 -22.70 -9.87
CA PRO A 36 -5.54 -23.87 -10.16
C PRO A 36 -4.51 -23.58 -11.25
N ASN A 37 -3.31 -24.18 -11.16
CA ASN A 37 -2.23 -24.05 -12.15
C ASN A 37 -1.79 -22.60 -12.42
N LEU A 38 -1.74 -21.77 -11.36
CA LEU A 38 -1.47 -20.32 -11.45
C LEU A 38 -0.19 -20.00 -12.23
N LEU A 39 0.93 -20.73 -11.98
CA LEU A 39 2.18 -20.50 -12.69
C LEU A 39 2.06 -20.72 -14.21
N GLN A 40 1.41 -21.81 -14.64
CA GLN A 40 1.19 -22.08 -16.06
C GLN A 40 0.34 -20.99 -16.72
N ARG A 41 -0.65 -20.48 -16.01
CA ARG A 41 -1.50 -19.38 -16.47
C ARG A 41 -0.71 -18.06 -16.57
N ILE A 42 0.19 -17.77 -15.62
CA ILE A 42 1.10 -16.60 -15.70
C ILE A 42 2.02 -16.73 -16.92
N LEU A 43 2.62 -17.90 -17.14
CA LEU A 43 3.48 -18.14 -18.30
C LEU A 43 2.70 -17.98 -19.61
N SER A 44 1.47 -18.47 -19.69
CA SER A 44 0.60 -18.29 -20.85
C SER A 44 0.25 -16.80 -21.07
N LEU A 45 -0.01 -16.04 -20.00
CA LEU A 45 -0.32 -14.62 -20.05
C LEU A 45 0.86 -13.81 -20.60
N LEU A 46 2.09 -14.17 -20.20
CA LEU A 46 3.32 -13.46 -20.56
C LEU A 46 3.94 -13.96 -21.88
N LYS A 47 3.46 -15.04 -22.48
CA LYS A 47 4.04 -15.69 -23.67
C LYS A 47 4.27 -14.73 -24.84
N ASN A 48 3.36 -13.78 -25.04
CA ASN A 48 3.41 -12.83 -26.16
C ASN A 48 3.90 -11.45 -25.75
N VAL A 49 4.31 -11.28 -24.49
CA VAL A 49 4.84 -10.01 -23.98
C VAL A 49 6.33 -9.92 -24.26
N ARG A 50 6.77 -8.88 -24.92
CA ARG A 50 8.20 -8.67 -25.23
C ARG A 50 8.97 -8.24 -23.97
N PRO A 51 10.22 -8.73 -23.77
CA PRO A 51 11.10 -8.18 -22.75
C PRO A 51 11.26 -6.67 -22.92
N GLY A 52 11.20 -5.92 -21.83
CA GLY A 52 11.21 -4.46 -21.81
C GLY A 52 9.84 -3.81 -21.92
N ALA A 53 8.76 -4.58 -22.14
CA ALA A 53 7.41 -4.04 -22.24
C ALA A 53 6.94 -3.42 -20.92
N ASP A 54 6.30 -2.25 -21.04
CA ASP A 54 5.57 -1.60 -19.96
C ASP A 54 4.21 -2.31 -19.76
N LEU A 55 3.98 -2.80 -18.55
CA LEU A 55 2.74 -3.47 -18.16
C LEU A 55 1.75 -2.55 -17.41
N THR A 56 2.03 -1.28 -17.31
CA THR A 56 1.18 -0.33 -16.55
C THR A 56 -0.26 -0.29 -17.05
N ARG A 57 -0.44 -0.52 -18.37
CA ARG A 57 -1.78 -0.59 -19.02
C ARG A 57 -2.28 -2.03 -19.21
N PHE A 58 -1.60 -2.99 -18.64
CA PHE A 58 -1.94 -4.40 -18.83
C PHE A 58 -3.16 -4.78 -17.98
N GLN A 59 -4.20 -5.30 -18.62
CA GLN A 59 -5.41 -5.72 -17.94
C GLN A 59 -5.26 -7.17 -17.44
N LEU A 60 -5.14 -7.31 -16.12
CA LEU A 60 -5.09 -8.62 -15.49
C LEU A 60 -6.49 -9.25 -15.44
N PRO A 61 -6.66 -10.49 -15.92
CA PRO A 61 -7.89 -11.26 -15.69
C PRO A 61 -8.17 -11.45 -14.19
N PRO A 62 -9.46 -11.56 -13.77
CA PRO A 62 -9.82 -11.66 -12.35
C PRO A 62 -9.21 -12.83 -11.61
N LEU A 63 -8.86 -13.91 -12.30
CA LEU A 63 -8.20 -15.07 -11.72
C LEU A 63 -6.79 -14.75 -11.14
N PHE A 64 -6.22 -13.59 -11.48
CA PHE A 64 -4.98 -13.06 -10.93
C PHE A 64 -5.24 -11.91 -9.92
N ASN A 65 -6.47 -11.71 -9.51
CA ASN A 65 -6.79 -10.73 -8.49
C ASN A 65 -7.22 -11.39 -7.18
N PHE A 66 -6.79 -10.81 -6.07
CA PHE A 66 -7.44 -11.00 -4.79
C PHE A 66 -8.55 -9.94 -4.61
N PRO A 67 -9.55 -10.15 -3.72
CA PRO A 67 -10.76 -9.34 -3.67
C PRO A 67 -10.57 -7.99 -2.97
N LYS A 68 -9.62 -7.19 -3.43
CA LYS A 68 -9.33 -5.84 -2.96
C LYS A 68 -8.82 -4.94 -4.07
N SER A 69 -9.17 -3.66 -4.00
CA SER A 69 -8.53 -2.60 -4.78
C SER A 69 -7.15 -2.25 -4.23
N GLN A 70 -6.29 -1.71 -5.08
CA GLN A 70 -4.99 -1.16 -4.67
C GLN A 70 -5.14 -0.07 -3.60
N LEU A 71 -6.22 0.73 -3.64
CA LEU A 71 -6.46 1.75 -2.62
C LEU A 71 -6.73 1.14 -1.25
N GLN A 72 -7.46 0.02 -1.19
CA GLN A 72 -7.66 -0.72 0.06
C GLN A 72 -6.32 -1.22 0.62
N CYS A 73 -5.42 -1.72 -0.23
CA CYS A 73 -4.09 -2.16 0.20
C CYS A 73 -3.25 -1.00 0.76
N TYR A 74 -3.31 0.17 0.13
CA TYR A 74 -2.61 1.37 0.63
C TYR A 74 -3.19 1.84 1.98
N GLY A 75 -4.50 1.96 2.09
CA GLY A 75 -5.15 2.29 3.36
C GLY A 75 -4.81 1.29 4.45
N GLU A 76 -4.94 -0.02 4.17
CA GLU A 76 -4.60 -1.11 5.10
C GLU A 76 -3.18 -1.01 5.64
N SER A 77 -2.21 -0.64 4.82
CA SER A 77 -0.82 -0.51 5.27
C SER A 77 -0.66 0.58 6.33
N VAL A 78 -1.54 1.57 6.39
CA VAL A 78 -1.54 2.67 7.37
C VAL A 78 -2.43 2.35 8.56
N TYR A 79 -3.74 2.12 8.37
CA TYR A 79 -4.63 1.90 9.51
C TYR A 79 -4.43 0.55 10.21
N SER A 80 -3.78 -0.41 9.56
CA SER A 80 -3.37 -1.66 10.20
C SER A 80 -2.03 -1.57 10.94
N THR A 81 -1.38 -0.41 10.94
CA THR A 81 -0.23 -0.15 11.81
C THR A 81 -0.71 -0.04 13.25
N SER A 82 0.07 -0.57 14.19
CA SER A 82 -0.26 -0.43 15.62
C SER A 82 -0.32 1.04 16.01
N SER A 83 -1.36 1.44 16.74
CA SER A 83 -1.49 2.79 17.30
C SER A 83 -0.29 3.15 18.19
N ASP A 84 0.27 2.17 18.91
CA ASP A 84 1.46 2.35 19.74
C ASP A 84 2.70 2.75 18.92
N LEU A 85 2.84 2.27 17.67
CA LEU A 85 3.96 2.68 16.80
C LEU A 85 3.86 4.14 16.38
N LEU A 86 2.66 4.60 16.03
CA LEU A 86 2.43 6.00 15.68
C LEU A 86 2.66 6.89 16.89
N ASN A 87 2.14 6.51 18.06
CA ASN A 87 2.36 7.23 19.30
C ASN A 87 3.87 7.30 19.64
N LYS A 88 4.62 6.20 19.52
CA LYS A 88 6.08 6.19 19.73
C LYS A 88 6.83 7.13 18.78
N CYS A 89 6.35 7.35 17.57
CA CYS A 89 6.94 8.35 16.67
C CYS A 89 6.88 9.75 17.28
N ASN A 90 5.78 10.08 17.98
CA ASN A 90 5.57 11.41 18.55
C ASN A 90 6.12 11.56 19.98
N THR A 91 6.13 10.50 20.79
CA THR A 91 6.55 10.54 22.20
C THR A 91 8.05 10.29 22.42
N GLY A 92 8.82 9.96 21.39
CA GLY A 92 10.27 9.85 21.49
C GLY A 92 10.93 11.13 22.01
N LEU A 93 11.71 11.02 23.11
CA LEU A 93 12.31 12.17 23.78
C LEU A 93 13.39 12.87 22.93
N THR A 94 14.08 12.10 22.11
CA THR A 94 15.16 12.61 21.26
C THR A 94 14.81 12.44 19.78
N PRO A 95 15.35 13.30 18.89
CA PRO A 95 15.16 13.15 17.44
C PRO A 95 15.55 11.74 16.92
N ILE A 96 16.57 11.13 17.50
CA ILE A 96 17.01 9.80 17.10
C ILE A 96 16.00 8.70 17.50
N GLU A 97 15.36 8.80 18.66
CA GLU A 97 14.31 7.87 19.07
C GLU A 97 13.08 8.01 18.18
N ARG A 98 12.71 9.23 17.81
CA ARG A 98 11.61 9.49 16.87
C ARG A 98 11.93 8.90 15.48
N LEU A 99 13.14 9.14 14.95
CA LEU A 99 13.55 8.52 13.67
C LEU A 99 13.52 6.99 13.74
N ILE A 100 13.98 6.35 14.82
CA ILE A 100 13.91 4.89 15.00
C ILE A 100 12.45 4.41 14.96
N SER A 101 11.53 5.13 15.61
CA SER A 101 10.10 4.82 15.57
C SER A 101 9.51 5.01 14.17
N VAL A 102 9.92 6.05 13.44
CA VAL A 102 9.52 6.29 12.04
C VAL A 102 10.04 5.17 11.12
N ILE A 103 11.27 4.70 11.31
CA ILE A 103 11.82 3.54 10.59
C ILE A 103 10.94 2.30 10.85
N THR A 104 10.63 2.04 12.11
CA THR A 104 9.78 0.91 12.51
C THR A 104 8.38 1.01 11.90
N CYS A 105 7.78 2.20 11.93
CA CYS A 105 6.51 2.50 11.26
C CYS A 105 6.60 2.26 9.75
N SER A 106 7.65 2.74 9.08
CA SER A 106 7.88 2.51 7.65
C SER A 106 8.00 1.02 7.30
N ILE A 107 8.74 0.24 8.08
CA ILE A 107 8.86 -1.21 7.89
C ILE A 107 7.49 -1.88 8.08
N SER A 108 6.71 -1.46 9.08
CA SER A 108 5.39 -2.02 9.37
C SER A 108 4.36 -1.82 8.25
N THR A 109 4.56 -0.84 7.37
CA THR A 109 3.71 -0.64 6.18
C THR A 109 3.99 -1.65 5.06
N THR A 110 5.13 -2.36 5.11
CA THR A 110 5.49 -3.40 4.14
C THR A 110 4.70 -4.67 4.43
N ARG A 111 3.88 -5.11 3.47
CA ARG A 111 3.04 -6.31 3.61
C ARG A 111 3.55 -7.43 2.73
N PRO A 112 3.42 -8.71 3.16
CA PRO A 112 3.79 -9.85 2.33
C PRO A 112 2.98 -9.85 1.03
N PRO A 113 3.64 -9.83 -0.13
CA PRO A 113 2.94 -9.95 -1.40
C PRO A 113 2.64 -11.44 -1.68
N ILE A 114 1.56 -11.71 -2.43
CA ILE A 114 1.15 -13.05 -2.82
C ILE A 114 1.59 -13.29 -4.27
N PHE A 115 2.35 -14.36 -4.52
CA PHE A 115 2.82 -14.69 -5.87
C PHE A 115 1.65 -14.93 -6.82
N GLY A 116 1.67 -14.23 -7.96
CA GLY A 116 0.68 -14.38 -9.02
C GLY A 116 -0.67 -13.71 -8.75
N LEU A 117 -0.83 -13.03 -7.63
CA LEU A 117 -2.04 -12.26 -7.32
C LEU A 117 -1.71 -10.77 -7.15
N ALA A 118 -2.62 -9.94 -7.62
CA ALA A 118 -2.55 -8.49 -7.52
C ALA A 118 -3.91 -7.90 -7.08
N PRO A 119 -3.94 -6.68 -6.53
CA PRO A 119 -5.19 -5.97 -6.31
C PRO A 119 -5.87 -5.61 -7.63
N TYR A 120 -7.13 -5.17 -7.57
CA TYR A 120 -7.74 -4.49 -8.71
C TYR A 120 -7.03 -3.17 -8.95
N ASN A 121 -6.85 -2.80 -10.24
CA ASN A 121 -6.46 -1.46 -10.60
C ASN A 121 -7.63 -0.52 -10.30
N PRO A 122 -7.42 0.56 -9.53
CA PRO A 122 -8.51 1.44 -9.17
C PRO A 122 -9.05 2.20 -10.39
N VAL A 123 -10.33 2.56 -10.35
CA VAL A 123 -10.93 3.45 -11.33
C VAL A 123 -10.69 4.91 -10.96
N LEU A 124 -10.72 5.81 -11.93
CA LEU A 124 -10.45 7.24 -11.71
C LEU A 124 -11.48 7.85 -10.74
N GLY A 125 -11.00 8.51 -9.68
CA GLY A 125 -11.83 9.08 -8.62
C GLY A 125 -12.33 8.05 -7.59
N GLU A 126 -11.89 6.79 -7.68
CA GLU A 126 -12.12 5.80 -6.63
C GLU A 126 -11.48 6.28 -5.32
N THR A 127 -12.16 6.03 -4.20
CA THR A 127 -11.69 6.39 -2.86
C THR A 127 -11.72 5.18 -1.93
N HIS A 128 -10.87 5.20 -0.91
CA HIS A 128 -10.95 4.28 0.23
C HIS A 128 -10.80 5.08 1.52
N HIS A 129 -11.83 5.02 2.38
CA HIS A 129 -11.89 5.85 3.57
C HIS A 129 -12.20 4.99 4.80
N VAL A 130 -11.27 4.95 5.77
CA VAL A 130 -11.36 4.11 6.96
C VAL A 130 -10.83 4.87 8.18
N SER A 131 -11.49 4.70 9.33
CA SER A 131 -11.05 5.21 10.62
C SER A 131 -10.63 4.08 11.58
N LYS A 132 -9.55 4.33 12.35
CA LYS A 132 -9.10 3.50 13.46
C LYS A 132 -8.86 4.37 14.69
N GLY A 133 -9.78 4.34 15.65
CA GLY A 133 -9.72 5.27 16.77
C GLY A 133 -9.73 6.72 16.29
N ASN A 134 -8.67 7.48 16.59
CA ASN A 134 -8.52 8.87 16.15
C ASN A 134 -7.80 9.01 14.79
N LEU A 135 -7.22 7.92 14.27
CA LEU A 135 -6.57 7.91 12.96
C LEU A 135 -7.63 7.79 11.86
N ASN A 136 -7.72 8.78 10.99
CA ASN A 136 -8.58 8.79 9.81
C ASN A 136 -7.71 8.70 8.56
N VAL A 137 -8.02 7.77 7.66
CA VAL A 137 -7.24 7.48 6.46
C VAL A 137 -8.12 7.60 5.23
N LEU A 138 -7.71 8.42 4.29
CA LEU A 138 -8.36 8.61 2.99
C LEU A 138 -7.37 8.37 1.87
N VAL A 139 -7.75 7.57 0.90
CA VAL A 139 -7.00 7.31 -0.32
C VAL A 139 -7.87 7.67 -1.53
N GLU A 140 -7.30 8.30 -2.55
CA GLU A 140 -7.98 8.62 -3.81
C GLU A 140 -7.11 8.24 -5.00
N HIS A 141 -7.70 7.64 -6.04
CA HIS A 141 -7.06 7.46 -7.33
C HIS A 141 -7.19 8.75 -8.14
N VAL A 142 -6.15 9.58 -8.09
CA VAL A 142 -6.18 10.98 -8.55
C VAL A 142 -5.91 11.14 -10.04
N ALA A 143 -5.21 10.17 -10.67
CA ALA A 143 -4.98 10.12 -12.11
C ALA A 143 -4.88 8.67 -12.57
N HIS A 144 -5.24 8.40 -13.84
CA HIS A 144 -5.26 7.04 -14.38
C HIS A 144 -4.14 6.77 -15.40
N HIS A 145 -3.66 7.80 -16.09
CA HIS A 145 -2.52 7.74 -17.00
C HIS A 145 -1.60 8.95 -16.81
N PRO A 146 -0.53 8.83 -16.03
CA PRO A 146 -0.09 7.67 -15.24
C PRO A 146 -1.05 7.34 -14.09
N ALA A 147 -1.02 6.08 -13.62
CA ALA A 147 -1.86 5.63 -12.52
C ALA A 147 -1.31 6.16 -11.19
N VAL A 148 -1.81 7.31 -10.73
CA VAL A 148 -1.39 7.97 -9.49
C VAL A 148 -2.47 7.83 -8.43
N SER A 149 -2.08 7.38 -7.24
CA SER A 149 -2.92 7.33 -6.06
C SER A 149 -2.32 8.17 -4.93
N ALA A 150 -3.15 8.96 -4.28
CA ALA A 150 -2.78 9.80 -3.15
C ALA A 150 -3.43 9.29 -1.86
N LEU A 151 -2.70 9.37 -0.75
CA LEU A 151 -3.19 9.04 0.59
C LEU A 151 -2.98 10.21 1.52
N HIS A 152 -3.98 10.53 2.31
CA HIS A 152 -3.92 11.45 3.43
C HIS A 152 -4.43 10.74 4.68
N ALA A 153 -3.64 10.75 5.74
CA ALA A 153 -4.04 10.23 7.03
C ALA A 153 -3.71 11.24 8.13
N THR A 154 -4.65 11.41 9.06
CA THR A 154 -4.49 12.34 10.18
C THR A 154 -4.92 11.70 11.49
N ASP A 155 -4.12 11.88 12.53
CA ASP A 155 -4.48 11.61 13.91
C ASP A 155 -4.38 12.91 14.70
N GLN A 156 -5.54 13.50 15.03
CA GLN A 156 -5.59 14.76 15.75
C GLN A 156 -5.11 14.66 17.20
N LYS A 157 -5.32 13.53 17.84
CA LYS A 157 -4.88 13.32 19.23
C LYS A 157 -3.36 13.24 19.31
N GLU A 158 -2.76 12.50 18.39
CA GLU A 158 -1.31 12.34 18.34
C GLU A 158 -0.61 13.45 17.56
N ASN A 159 -1.35 14.38 16.91
CA ASN A 159 -0.79 15.43 16.05
C ASN A 159 0.13 14.87 14.95
N ILE A 160 -0.33 13.83 14.27
CA ILE A 160 0.38 13.16 13.19
C ILE A 160 -0.37 13.37 11.87
N GLU A 161 0.38 13.68 10.81
CA GLU A 161 -0.13 13.72 9.44
C GLU A 161 0.74 12.87 8.52
N MET A 162 0.09 12.04 7.68
CA MET A 162 0.76 11.28 6.61
C MET A 162 0.20 11.70 5.26
N ILE A 163 1.10 11.92 4.30
CA ILE A 163 0.75 12.24 2.92
C ILE A 163 1.59 11.36 1.99
N TRP A 164 0.94 10.55 1.15
CA TRP A 164 1.60 9.73 0.16
C TRP A 164 1.12 10.11 -1.24
N CYS A 165 2.04 10.07 -2.20
CA CYS A 165 1.76 10.13 -3.62
C CYS A 165 2.48 8.95 -4.26
N HIS A 166 1.76 7.97 -4.81
CA HIS A 166 2.33 6.75 -5.36
C HIS A 166 1.87 6.51 -6.79
N TYR A 167 2.82 6.15 -7.67
CA TYR A 167 2.53 5.70 -9.03
C TYR A 167 3.46 4.53 -9.40
N PRO A 168 2.94 3.29 -9.34
CA PRO A 168 3.72 2.11 -9.71
C PRO A 168 3.87 2.01 -11.22
N VAL A 169 5.08 1.63 -11.67
CA VAL A 169 5.39 1.33 -13.06
C VAL A 169 5.90 -0.10 -13.16
N ALA A 170 5.15 -0.95 -13.84
CA ALA A 170 5.47 -2.36 -13.99
C ALA A 170 6.17 -2.62 -15.34
N LYS A 171 7.31 -3.33 -15.33
CA LYS A 171 8.10 -3.66 -16.51
C LYS A 171 8.41 -5.15 -16.55
N PHE A 172 8.16 -5.79 -17.69
CA PHE A 172 8.50 -7.18 -17.91
C PHE A 172 9.93 -7.33 -18.44
N ASN A 173 10.73 -8.19 -17.83
CA ASN A 173 12.15 -8.40 -18.17
C ASN A 173 12.42 -9.81 -18.73
N GLY A 174 11.40 -10.48 -19.31
CA GLY A 174 11.51 -11.83 -19.90
C GLY A 174 11.25 -12.94 -18.90
N THR A 175 11.93 -12.94 -17.75
CA THR A 175 11.78 -13.96 -16.68
C THR A 175 11.23 -13.39 -15.38
N SER A 176 11.04 -12.09 -15.33
CA SER A 176 10.58 -11.36 -14.14
C SER A 176 9.77 -10.12 -14.50
N VAL A 177 8.98 -9.66 -13.55
CA VAL A 177 8.33 -8.34 -13.58
C VAL A 177 8.90 -7.51 -12.43
N GLU A 178 9.41 -6.33 -12.75
CA GLU A 178 9.80 -5.31 -11.77
C GLU A 178 8.71 -4.25 -11.70
N VAL A 179 8.17 -4.00 -10.50
CA VAL A 179 7.25 -2.89 -10.26
C VAL A 179 7.99 -1.83 -9.45
N ARG A 180 8.35 -0.74 -10.12
CA ARG A 180 8.95 0.42 -9.47
C ARG A 180 7.86 1.29 -8.87
N VAL A 181 7.94 1.53 -7.56
CA VAL A 181 7.00 2.39 -6.85
C VAL A 181 7.60 3.79 -6.76
N HIS A 182 7.16 4.66 -7.67
CA HIS A 182 7.54 6.06 -7.68
C HIS A 182 6.68 6.88 -6.72
N GLY A 183 7.15 8.10 -6.43
CA GLY A 183 6.51 9.06 -5.56
C GLY A 183 7.07 9.03 -4.14
N LYS A 184 6.48 9.86 -3.28
CA LYS A 184 7.00 10.13 -1.95
C LYS A 184 5.95 9.85 -0.88
N ARG A 185 6.43 9.48 0.30
CA ARG A 185 5.67 9.40 1.53
C ARG A 185 6.22 10.41 2.51
N LYS A 186 5.35 11.23 3.10
CA LYS A 186 5.70 12.19 4.13
C LYS A 186 4.97 11.79 5.42
N LEU A 187 5.70 11.75 6.53
CA LEU A 187 5.15 11.63 7.88
C LEU A 187 5.55 12.90 8.63
N LYS A 188 4.57 13.65 9.12
CA LYS A 188 4.79 14.86 9.89
C LYS A 188 4.45 14.63 11.35
N LEU A 189 5.36 14.98 12.23
CA LEU A 189 5.21 15.03 13.68
C LEU A 189 5.00 16.49 14.07
N LEU A 190 3.74 16.93 14.10
CA LEU A 190 3.39 18.35 14.22
C LEU A 190 3.83 18.96 15.55
N ASN A 191 3.86 18.16 16.63
CA ASN A 191 4.35 18.61 17.94
C ASN A 191 5.85 18.94 17.95
N HIS A 192 6.61 18.39 17.01
CA HIS A 192 8.07 18.55 16.91
C HIS A 192 8.50 19.42 15.72
N GLY A 193 7.56 19.77 14.85
CA GLY A 193 7.87 20.46 13.59
C GLY A 193 8.75 19.64 12.66
N GLU A 194 8.75 18.30 12.79
CA GLU A 194 9.58 17.37 12.01
C GLU A 194 8.80 16.77 10.86
N THR A 195 9.41 16.75 9.68
CA THR A 195 8.89 16.08 8.49
C THR A 195 9.86 15.01 8.01
N TYR A 196 9.41 13.77 7.99
CA TYR A 196 10.14 12.63 7.48
C TYR A 196 9.67 12.32 6.07
N GLU A 197 10.55 12.56 5.09
CA GLU A 197 10.31 12.20 3.69
C GLU A 197 10.95 10.85 3.39
N MET A 198 10.21 9.96 2.70
CA MET A 198 10.69 8.63 2.36
C MET A 198 10.11 8.12 1.04
N ASN A 199 10.85 7.25 0.34
CA ASN A 199 10.36 6.46 -0.78
C ASN A 199 9.86 5.08 -0.32
N SER A 200 9.30 4.31 -1.25
CA SER A 200 8.85 2.93 -1.03
C SER A 200 9.87 1.94 -1.62
N PRO A 201 9.94 0.70 -1.11
CA PRO A 201 10.64 -0.37 -1.82
C PRO A 201 9.89 -0.72 -3.12
N ASN A 202 10.61 -1.33 -4.06
CA ASN A 202 10.06 -1.86 -5.31
C ASN A 202 9.58 -3.30 -5.11
N LEU A 203 8.64 -3.76 -5.95
CA LEU A 203 8.21 -5.15 -5.97
C LEU A 203 8.90 -5.89 -7.10
N PHE A 204 9.51 -7.03 -6.79
CA PHE A 204 10.15 -7.91 -7.75
C PHE A 204 9.42 -9.26 -7.81
N ILE A 205 8.88 -9.59 -8.98
CA ILE A 205 8.14 -10.82 -9.24
C ILE A 205 8.99 -11.66 -10.19
N ARG A 206 9.57 -12.74 -9.70
CA ARG A 206 10.32 -13.70 -10.50
C ARG A 206 9.38 -14.81 -10.95
N VAL A 207 9.31 -15.05 -12.26
CA VAL A 207 8.50 -16.12 -12.86
C VAL A 207 9.37 -17.36 -13.11
N LEU A 208 10.60 -17.17 -13.59
CA LEU A 208 11.56 -18.22 -13.90
C LEU A 208 12.95 -17.87 -13.35
N PRO A 209 13.84 -18.85 -13.04
CA PRO A 209 13.62 -20.31 -13.04
C PRO A 209 12.81 -20.79 -11.81
N VAL A 210 12.89 -20.10 -10.67
CA VAL A 210 12.18 -20.41 -9.44
C VAL A 210 11.21 -19.27 -9.15
N PRO A 211 9.89 -19.53 -9.19
CA PRO A 211 8.89 -18.51 -8.92
C PRO A 211 9.06 -17.88 -7.53
N GLY A 212 8.81 -16.59 -7.43
CA GLY A 212 8.91 -15.86 -6.17
C GLY A 212 8.51 -14.40 -6.30
N ILE A 213 8.18 -13.79 -5.18
CA ILE A 213 7.82 -12.39 -5.10
C ILE A 213 8.40 -11.79 -3.82
N ASP A 214 8.99 -10.60 -3.91
CA ASP A 214 9.58 -9.93 -2.76
C ASP A 214 9.69 -8.42 -2.96
N TRP A 215 9.78 -7.70 -1.85
CA TRP A 215 10.14 -6.29 -1.84
C TRP A 215 11.65 -6.13 -1.94
N VAL A 216 12.09 -5.20 -2.77
CA VAL A 216 13.51 -4.98 -3.07
C VAL A 216 13.87 -3.51 -3.20
N GLY A 217 15.16 -3.20 -3.10
CA GLY A 217 15.68 -1.87 -3.36
C GLY A 217 15.90 -1.03 -2.12
N ASN A 218 16.30 0.21 -2.33
CA ASN A 218 16.70 1.13 -1.27
C ASN A 218 15.54 2.03 -0.85
N VAL A 219 15.34 2.14 0.45
CA VAL A 219 14.42 3.09 1.09
C VAL A 219 15.25 4.08 1.89
N ASN A 220 15.11 5.35 1.54
CA ASN A 220 15.76 6.46 2.22
C ASN A 220 14.70 7.22 3.03
N ILE A 221 14.96 7.43 4.31
CA ILE A 221 14.12 8.22 5.22
C ILE A 221 14.95 9.41 5.67
N ARG A 222 14.47 10.63 5.45
CA ARG A 222 15.21 11.86 5.77
C ARG A 222 14.32 12.83 6.53
N CYS A 223 14.92 13.47 7.53
CA CYS A 223 14.33 14.60 8.24
C CYS A 223 15.33 15.75 8.17
N VAL A 224 14.97 16.80 7.43
CA VAL A 224 15.85 17.96 7.23
C VAL A 224 16.02 18.74 8.52
N GLU A 225 14.97 18.88 9.31
CA GLU A 225 14.92 19.64 10.55
C GLU A 225 15.88 19.10 11.61
N THR A 226 16.06 17.78 11.64
CA THR A 226 16.98 17.13 12.60
C THR A 226 18.35 16.82 12.03
N GLY A 227 18.51 16.85 10.70
CA GLY A 227 19.72 16.40 10.02
C GLY A 227 19.94 14.89 10.09
N LEU A 228 18.95 14.12 10.53
CA LEU A 228 19.03 12.66 10.62
C LEU A 228 18.48 11.98 9.37
N ALA A 229 19.10 10.87 9.00
CA ALA A 229 18.63 10.05 7.90
C ALA A 229 18.81 8.56 8.17
N ALA A 230 17.99 7.73 7.51
CA ALA A 230 18.17 6.29 7.45
C ALA A 230 18.20 5.82 6.01
N GLU A 231 19.11 4.90 5.72
CA GLU A 231 19.24 4.20 4.45
C GLU A 231 18.98 2.72 4.71
N LEU A 232 17.90 2.19 4.14
CA LEU A 232 17.50 0.78 4.28
C LEU A 232 17.57 0.11 2.92
N CYS A 233 18.05 -1.13 2.86
CA CYS A 233 18.11 -1.95 1.66
C CYS A 233 17.28 -3.21 1.88
N TYR A 234 16.24 -3.38 1.07
CA TYR A 234 15.43 -4.59 0.99
C TYR A 234 16.07 -5.54 0.00
N ILE A 235 16.41 -6.75 0.45
CA ILE A 235 17.19 -7.73 -0.31
C ILE A 235 16.34 -8.99 -0.54
N SER A 236 16.13 -9.33 -1.81
CA SER A 236 15.48 -10.58 -2.18
C SER A 236 16.45 -11.77 -2.15
N GLN A 237 15.91 -12.97 -2.16
CA GLN A 237 16.68 -14.20 -2.30
C GLN A 237 17.47 -14.22 -3.61
N SER A 238 18.70 -14.79 -3.58
CA SER A 238 19.55 -15.00 -4.73
C SER A 238 18.83 -15.72 -5.90
N PHE A 239 19.23 -15.42 -7.13
CA PHE A 239 18.65 -15.92 -8.37
C PHE A 239 18.59 -17.46 -8.45
N PHE A 240 19.57 -18.15 -7.88
CA PHE A 240 19.66 -19.63 -7.93
C PHE A 240 18.95 -20.35 -6.79
N GLY A 241 18.32 -19.64 -5.85
CA GLY A 241 17.63 -20.28 -4.72
C GLY A 241 18.54 -20.96 -3.68
N PHE A 242 19.85 -20.98 -3.92
CA PHE A 242 20.83 -21.57 -3.02
C PHE A 242 21.37 -20.51 -2.06
N GLY A 243 21.12 -20.71 -0.77
CA GLY A 243 21.90 -20.06 0.29
C GLY A 243 21.63 -18.59 0.56
N GLY A 244 20.41 -18.07 0.42
CA GLY A 244 20.06 -16.70 0.84
C GLY A 244 18.81 -16.67 1.72
N SER A 245 18.85 -15.90 2.81
CA SER A 245 17.65 -15.64 3.60
C SER A 245 16.69 -14.76 2.83
N ARG A 246 15.39 -15.09 2.86
CA ARG A 246 14.34 -14.29 2.23
C ARG A 246 14.03 -13.06 3.09
N ARG A 247 13.53 -11.98 2.45
CA ARG A 247 12.92 -10.83 3.14
C ARG A 247 13.87 -10.11 4.09
N VAL A 248 15.17 -10.07 3.69
CA VAL A 248 16.21 -9.42 4.49
C VAL A 248 16.12 -7.90 4.35
N ILE A 249 16.30 -7.20 5.46
CA ILE A 249 16.52 -5.75 5.48
C ILE A 249 17.84 -5.45 6.17
N LYS A 250 18.64 -4.57 5.55
CA LYS A 250 19.89 -4.06 6.11
C LYS A 250 19.90 -2.54 5.95
N GLY A 251 20.62 -1.85 6.83
CA GLY A 251 20.70 -0.41 6.71
C GLY A 251 21.57 0.26 7.75
N LYS A 252 21.49 1.58 7.76
CA LYS A 252 22.21 2.43 8.71
C LYS A 252 21.39 3.69 9.01
N ILE A 253 21.61 4.24 10.20
CA ILE A 253 21.12 5.56 10.59
C ILE A 253 22.32 6.49 10.66
N ILE A 254 22.19 7.68 10.07
CA ILE A 254 23.26 8.62 9.82
C ILE A 254 22.88 9.99 10.41
N ASP A 255 23.81 10.61 11.09
CA ASP A 255 23.82 12.06 11.30
C ASP A 255 24.42 12.70 10.05
N SER A 256 23.58 13.27 9.20
CA SER A 256 23.99 13.83 7.91
C SER A 256 24.86 15.08 8.08
N LEU A 257 24.69 15.82 9.18
CA LEU A 257 25.47 17.03 9.47
C LEU A 257 26.92 16.69 9.84
N LYS A 258 27.12 15.55 10.51
CA LYS A 258 28.45 15.08 10.94
C LYS A 258 29.00 13.97 10.04
N SER A 259 28.25 13.54 9.03
CA SER A 259 28.60 12.37 8.17
C SER A 259 28.93 11.12 8.99
N LYS A 260 28.28 10.94 10.15
CA LYS A 260 28.57 9.86 11.10
C LYS A 260 27.47 8.80 11.08
N ILE A 261 27.85 7.53 10.96
CA ILE A 261 26.93 6.41 11.15
C ILE A 261 26.72 6.23 12.66
N LEU A 262 25.46 6.31 13.10
CA LEU A 262 25.08 6.16 14.50
C LEU A 262 24.69 4.73 14.81
N TYR A 263 23.92 4.10 13.92
CA TYR A 263 23.41 2.75 14.10
C TYR A 263 23.46 1.94 12.81
N LYS A 264 23.56 0.61 12.95
CA LYS A 264 23.33 -0.36 11.87
C LYS A 264 21.97 -1.03 12.07
N VAL A 265 21.23 -1.22 10.99
CA VAL A 265 19.95 -1.93 10.95
C VAL A 265 20.14 -3.28 10.28
N ASN A 266 19.64 -4.36 10.85
CA ASN A 266 19.72 -5.68 10.26
C ASN A 266 18.55 -6.56 10.73
N GLY A 267 18.04 -7.43 9.85
CA GLY A 267 17.00 -8.38 10.19
C GLY A 267 16.14 -8.77 9.00
N HIS A 268 14.91 -9.15 9.30
CA HIS A 268 13.90 -9.56 8.33
C HIS A 268 12.64 -8.72 8.51
N TRP A 269 12.19 -8.05 7.45
CA TRP A 269 11.06 -7.13 7.53
C TRP A 269 9.72 -7.84 7.84
N ASP A 270 9.63 -9.16 7.67
CA ASP A 270 8.47 -10.00 8.00
C ASP A 270 8.61 -10.76 9.33
N SER A 271 9.69 -10.52 10.07
CA SER A 271 9.96 -11.16 11.36
C SER A 271 10.48 -10.14 12.36
N THR A 272 11.78 -10.10 12.61
CA THR A 272 12.39 -9.16 13.54
C THR A 272 13.46 -8.31 12.88
N VAL A 273 13.51 -7.02 13.26
CA VAL A 273 14.56 -6.09 12.85
C VAL A 273 15.25 -5.56 14.09
N LYS A 274 16.60 -5.60 14.07
CA LYS A 274 17.48 -5.17 15.14
C LYS A 274 18.23 -3.91 14.77
N LEU A 275 18.52 -3.12 15.76
CA LEU A 275 19.37 -1.95 15.71
C LEU A 275 20.63 -2.22 16.53
N LYS A 276 21.79 -1.94 15.96
CA LYS A 276 23.10 -2.03 16.65
C LYS A 276 23.71 -0.64 16.75
N ASP A 277 23.98 -0.20 17.97
CA ASP A 277 24.74 1.04 18.21
C ASP A 277 26.18 0.88 17.76
N THR A 278 26.70 1.83 16.99
CA THR A 278 28.07 1.75 16.44
C THR A 278 29.14 2.11 17.46
N ASN A 279 28.78 2.82 18.55
CA ASN A 279 29.74 3.22 19.58
C ASN A 279 29.80 2.16 20.70
N SER A 280 28.66 1.73 21.25
CA SER A 280 28.60 0.75 22.33
C SER A 280 28.64 -0.70 21.87
N GLY A 281 28.23 -0.95 20.61
CA GLY A 281 28.03 -2.31 20.10
C GLY A 281 26.75 -3.00 20.59
N GLU A 282 25.95 -2.33 21.42
CA GLU A 282 24.69 -2.85 21.94
C GLU A 282 23.67 -3.11 20.81
N GLU A 283 22.98 -4.24 20.92
CA GLU A 283 21.92 -4.61 19.98
C GLU A 283 20.56 -4.64 20.67
N ARG A 284 19.52 -4.10 20.01
CA ARG A 284 18.14 -4.19 20.46
C ARG A 284 17.18 -4.45 19.31
N VAL A 285 16.07 -5.12 19.58
CA VAL A 285 14.96 -5.27 18.63
C VAL A 285 14.18 -3.96 18.57
N ILE A 286 13.94 -3.46 17.36
CA ILE A 286 13.12 -2.26 17.11
C ILE A 286 11.79 -2.61 16.45
N TYR A 287 11.68 -3.76 15.80
CA TYR A 287 10.48 -4.22 15.12
C TYR A 287 10.29 -5.71 15.31
N ASP A 288 9.11 -6.12 15.72
CA ASP A 288 8.64 -7.50 15.71
C ASP A 288 7.33 -7.55 14.92
N ALA A 289 7.39 -8.20 13.77
CA ALA A 289 6.27 -8.26 12.86
C ALA A 289 5.07 -9.03 13.45
N LYS A 290 5.28 -10.01 14.31
CA LYS A 290 4.19 -10.75 14.98
C LYS A 290 3.40 -9.85 15.92
N GLU A 291 4.07 -8.96 16.65
CA GLU A 291 3.39 -8.02 17.54
C GLU A 291 2.57 -6.99 16.76
N VAL A 292 3.13 -6.52 15.64
CA VAL A 292 2.56 -5.41 14.87
C VAL A 292 1.45 -5.84 13.93
N ILE A 293 1.56 -7.02 13.31
CA ILE A 293 0.69 -7.44 12.19
C ILE A 293 -0.24 -8.61 12.56
N SER A 294 -0.07 -9.29 13.70
CA SER A 294 -0.85 -10.50 14.04
C SER A 294 -2.30 -10.26 14.44
N ARG A 295 -2.65 -9.04 14.86
CA ARG A 295 -3.96 -8.70 15.44
C ARG A 295 -4.86 -7.89 14.51
N LEU A 296 -4.64 -8.00 13.20
CA LEU A 296 -5.42 -7.24 12.22
C LEU A 296 -6.85 -7.76 12.12
N GLN A 297 -7.81 -6.84 12.18
CA GLN A 297 -9.23 -7.15 12.06
C GLN A 297 -9.77 -6.63 10.74
N THR A 298 -10.79 -7.32 10.22
CA THR A 298 -11.54 -6.84 9.05
C THR A 298 -12.27 -5.54 9.44
N PRO A 299 -12.13 -4.47 8.66
CA PRO A 299 -12.93 -3.27 8.87
C PRO A 299 -14.43 -3.58 8.79
N THR A 300 -15.23 -2.81 9.50
CA THR A 300 -16.70 -2.95 9.53
C THR A 300 -17.37 -1.64 9.16
N VAL A 301 -18.54 -1.75 8.53
CA VAL A 301 -19.36 -0.58 8.18
C VAL A 301 -20.24 -0.24 9.38
N LYS A 302 -20.04 0.96 9.96
CA LYS A 302 -20.90 1.48 11.03
C LYS A 302 -22.15 2.20 10.50
N ASP A 303 -21.99 2.93 9.42
CA ASP A 303 -23.03 3.72 8.79
C ASP A 303 -22.97 3.55 7.27
N ALA A 304 -23.83 2.70 6.73
CA ALA A 304 -23.86 2.35 5.33
C ALA A 304 -24.34 3.51 4.42
N GLU A 305 -25.19 4.38 4.95
CA GLU A 305 -25.77 5.50 4.18
C GLU A 305 -24.73 6.60 3.95
N SER A 306 -23.76 6.73 4.86
CA SER A 306 -22.67 7.69 4.73
C SER A 306 -21.46 7.19 3.92
N VAL A 307 -21.48 5.93 3.45
CA VAL A 307 -20.43 5.40 2.59
C VAL A 307 -20.50 6.06 1.22
N TRP A 308 -19.38 6.61 0.77
CA TRP A 308 -19.33 7.28 -0.52
C TRP A 308 -19.52 6.31 -1.69
N GLN A 309 -20.20 6.77 -2.75
CA GLN A 309 -20.38 5.96 -3.97
C GLN A 309 -19.05 5.64 -4.68
N THR A 310 -18.00 6.39 -4.36
CA THR A 310 -16.64 6.18 -4.86
C THR A 310 -15.82 5.19 -4.03
N GLU A 311 -16.39 4.64 -2.93
CA GLU A 311 -15.68 3.71 -2.05
C GLU A 311 -15.29 2.41 -2.77
N SER A 312 -14.01 2.04 -2.68
CA SER A 312 -13.44 0.84 -3.30
C SER A 312 -14.24 -0.43 -2.98
N ALA A 313 -14.58 -0.61 -1.70
CA ALA A 313 -15.31 -1.79 -1.22
C ALA A 313 -16.74 -1.88 -1.78
N LEU A 314 -17.31 -0.76 -2.22
CA LEU A 314 -18.61 -0.68 -2.90
C LEU A 314 -18.45 -0.90 -4.42
N ILE A 315 -17.54 -0.18 -5.07
CA ILE A 315 -17.31 -0.28 -6.53
C ILE A 315 -16.97 -1.73 -6.94
N TRP A 316 -16.08 -2.38 -6.19
CA TRP A 316 -15.60 -3.72 -6.49
C TRP A 316 -16.39 -4.83 -5.79
N SER A 317 -17.46 -4.51 -5.08
CA SER A 317 -18.20 -5.47 -4.23
C SER A 317 -18.62 -6.74 -4.96
N LYS A 318 -19.31 -6.60 -6.10
CA LYS A 318 -19.80 -7.73 -6.89
C LYS A 318 -18.66 -8.57 -7.48
N VAL A 319 -17.60 -7.92 -7.94
CA VAL A 319 -16.39 -8.62 -8.45
C VAL A 319 -15.73 -9.40 -7.31
N SER A 320 -15.56 -8.77 -6.15
CA SER A 320 -14.96 -9.39 -4.96
C SER A 320 -15.76 -10.58 -4.49
N GLN A 321 -17.09 -10.49 -4.47
CA GLN A 321 -17.97 -11.61 -4.11
C GLN A 321 -17.80 -12.79 -5.10
N ALA A 322 -17.73 -12.51 -6.40
CA ALA A 322 -17.50 -13.56 -7.41
C ALA A 322 -16.10 -14.20 -7.26
N VAL A 323 -15.05 -13.41 -6.97
CA VAL A 323 -13.69 -13.92 -6.69
C VAL A 323 -13.69 -14.81 -5.44
N LEU A 324 -14.34 -14.38 -4.35
CA LEU A 324 -14.45 -15.17 -3.11
C LEU A 324 -15.18 -16.51 -3.34
N ASN A 325 -16.15 -16.52 -4.23
CA ASN A 325 -16.90 -17.72 -4.60
C ASN A 325 -16.17 -18.56 -5.68
N LYS A 326 -14.97 -18.13 -6.15
CA LYS A 326 -14.21 -18.75 -7.25
C LYS A 326 -15.00 -18.86 -8.57
N ASP A 327 -15.99 -17.99 -8.76
CA ASP A 327 -16.77 -17.86 -9.99
C ASP A 327 -16.05 -16.90 -10.95
N TRP A 328 -15.05 -17.45 -11.65
CA TRP A 328 -14.14 -16.66 -12.49
C TRP A 328 -14.80 -16.07 -13.74
N GLU A 329 -15.84 -16.73 -14.26
CA GLU A 329 -16.59 -16.21 -15.42
C GLU A 329 -17.39 -15.00 -15.04
N LYS A 330 -18.18 -15.10 -13.97
CA LYS A 330 -18.93 -13.98 -13.42
C LYS A 330 -18.04 -12.84 -12.97
N ALA A 331 -16.90 -13.15 -12.33
CA ALA A 331 -15.90 -12.15 -11.98
C ALA A 331 -15.37 -11.38 -13.19
N ARG A 332 -15.15 -12.08 -14.34
CA ARG A 332 -14.70 -11.48 -15.59
C ARG A 332 -15.74 -10.52 -16.17
N GLU A 333 -16.99 -10.94 -16.22
CA GLU A 333 -18.08 -10.11 -16.73
C GLU A 333 -18.27 -8.85 -15.87
N LEU A 334 -18.31 -9.01 -14.55
CA LEU A 334 -18.49 -7.91 -13.61
C LEU A 334 -17.29 -6.93 -13.63
N LYS A 335 -16.06 -7.45 -13.70
CA LYS A 335 -14.86 -6.60 -13.83
C LYS A 335 -14.87 -5.84 -15.12
N LYS A 336 -15.19 -6.49 -16.25
CA LYS A 336 -15.34 -5.84 -17.55
C LYS A 336 -16.37 -4.72 -17.48
N PHE A 337 -17.49 -4.90 -16.80
CA PHE A 337 -18.52 -3.87 -16.62
C PHE A 337 -17.96 -2.64 -15.88
N VAL A 338 -17.24 -2.83 -14.78
CA VAL A 338 -16.61 -1.71 -14.03
C VAL A 338 -15.60 -0.96 -14.91
N GLU A 339 -14.74 -1.68 -15.62
CA GLU A 339 -13.70 -1.10 -16.47
C GLU A 339 -14.31 -0.39 -17.70
N GLU A 340 -15.39 -0.92 -18.29
CA GLU A 340 -16.04 -0.28 -19.44
C GLU A 340 -16.78 1.00 -19.05
N LYS A 341 -17.45 0.98 -17.89
CA LYS A 341 -18.08 2.19 -17.33
C LYS A 341 -17.05 3.33 -17.19
N GLN A 342 -15.85 3.02 -16.66
CA GLN A 342 -14.77 4.01 -16.56
C GLN A 342 -14.34 4.56 -17.93
N ARG A 343 -14.27 3.70 -18.98
CA ARG A 343 -13.92 4.13 -20.33
C ARG A 343 -15.00 5.00 -20.96
N GLU A 344 -16.26 4.69 -20.67
CA GLU A 344 -17.41 5.52 -21.11
C GLU A 344 -17.36 6.90 -20.45
N GLU A 345 -17.15 6.97 -19.14
CA GLU A 345 -17.00 8.23 -18.41
C GLU A 345 -15.81 9.05 -18.90
N LEU A 346 -14.69 8.40 -19.29
CA LEU A 346 -13.55 9.08 -19.90
C LEU A 346 -13.92 9.68 -21.26
N ARG A 347 -14.53 8.88 -22.15
CA ARG A 347 -14.99 9.34 -23.48
C ARG A 347 -15.99 10.49 -23.38
N GLU A 348 -16.89 10.43 -22.42
CA GLU A 348 -17.87 11.49 -22.18
C GLU A 348 -17.18 12.79 -21.74
N ARG A 349 -16.22 12.75 -20.82
CA ARG A 349 -15.42 13.93 -20.41
C ARG A 349 -14.65 14.50 -21.59
N GLU A 350 -13.97 13.65 -22.36
CA GLU A 350 -13.21 14.07 -23.55
C GLU A 350 -14.11 14.74 -24.57
N SER A 351 -15.32 14.22 -24.84
CA SER A 351 -16.28 14.79 -25.77
C SER A 351 -16.80 16.16 -25.33
N LYS A 352 -16.85 16.43 -24.04
CA LYS A 352 -17.24 17.70 -23.44
C LYS A 352 -16.07 18.67 -23.24
N GLY A 353 -14.83 18.26 -23.54
CA GLY A 353 -13.63 19.04 -23.24
C GLY A 353 -13.35 19.23 -21.74
N GLU A 354 -13.90 18.37 -20.90
CA GLU A 354 -13.76 18.45 -19.45
C GLU A 354 -12.46 17.80 -18.98
N THR A 355 -11.72 18.51 -18.12
CA THR A 355 -10.53 17.98 -17.48
C THR A 355 -10.90 17.38 -16.13
N TRP A 356 -10.38 16.19 -15.84
CA TRP A 356 -10.53 15.58 -14.52
C TRP A 356 -9.84 16.40 -13.44
N VAL A 357 -10.54 16.61 -12.33
CA VAL A 357 -10.00 17.26 -11.12
C VAL A 357 -10.24 16.33 -9.93
N PRO A 358 -9.18 15.93 -9.19
CA PRO A 358 -9.33 15.15 -7.97
C PRO A 358 -10.18 15.87 -6.92
N LYS A 359 -10.93 15.12 -6.12
CA LYS A 359 -11.85 15.72 -5.14
C LYS A 359 -11.17 16.07 -3.82
N HIS A 360 -10.12 15.36 -3.44
CA HIS A 360 -9.50 15.46 -2.13
C HIS A 360 -8.04 15.93 -2.18
N PHE A 361 -7.45 15.98 -3.38
CA PHE A 361 -6.05 16.35 -3.56
C PHE A 361 -5.84 17.33 -4.71
N ILE A 362 -4.80 18.15 -4.58
CA ILE A 362 -4.24 18.94 -5.67
C ILE A 362 -3.01 18.19 -6.16
N MET A 363 -2.99 17.89 -7.46
CA MET A 363 -1.84 17.27 -8.11
C MET A 363 -0.91 18.33 -8.68
N SER A 364 0.39 18.08 -8.56
CA SER A 364 1.43 18.87 -9.21
C SER A 364 2.53 17.95 -9.73
N GLN A 365 3.31 18.44 -10.67
CA GLN A 365 4.47 17.74 -11.20
C GLN A 365 5.72 18.57 -10.88
N SER A 366 6.75 17.90 -10.35
CA SER A 366 8.05 18.54 -10.12
C SER A 366 8.76 18.85 -11.44
N LYS A 367 9.82 19.65 -11.39
CA LYS A 367 10.66 19.95 -12.58
C LYS A 367 11.31 18.70 -13.14
N GLU A 368 11.56 17.70 -12.32
CA GLU A 368 12.13 16.39 -12.67
C GLU A 368 11.07 15.42 -13.25
N GLY A 369 9.80 15.82 -13.29
CA GLY A 369 8.71 15.00 -13.80
C GLY A 369 8.03 14.10 -12.79
N ASP A 370 8.43 14.14 -11.52
CA ASP A 370 7.79 13.39 -10.44
C ASP A 370 6.46 14.01 -10.04
N TRP A 371 5.48 13.16 -9.72
CA TRP A 371 4.18 13.60 -9.21
C TRP A 371 4.21 13.84 -7.70
N ASP A 372 3.58 14.91 -7.26
CA ASP A 372 3.29 15.20 -5.84
C ASP A 372 1.80 15.50 -5.67
N CYS A 373 1.27 15.16 -4.48
CA CYS A 373 -0.14 15.29 -4.15
C CYS A 373 -0.26 16.02 -2.82
N ILE A 374 -1.03 17.12 -2.80
CA ILE A 374 -1.26 17.93 -1.61
C ILE A 374 -2.73 17.77 -1.22
N PRO A 375 -3.05 17.39 0.04
CA PRO A 375 -4.43 17.32 0.51
C PRO A 375 -5.11 18.69 0.47
N ILE A 376 -6.36 18.74 0.00
CA ILE A 376 -7.18 19.97 0.01
C ILE A 376 -7.61 20.33 1.43
N ARG A 377 -7.92 19.33 2.25
CA ARG A 377 -8.33 19.52 3.64
C ARG A 377 -7.15 19.31 4.58
N LYS A 378 -7.09 20.07 5.67
CA LYS A 378 -6.08 19.88 6.73
C LYS A 378 -6.27 18.57 7.49
N LEU A 379 -7.49 18.09 7.61
CA LEU A 379 -7.85 16.91 8.39
C LEU A 379 -8.72 15.99 7.56
N VAL A 380 -8.48 14.70 7.70
CA VAL A 380 -9.35 13.66 7.17
C VAL A 380 -10.54 13.52 8.13
N PRO A 381 -11.78 13.63 7.64
CA PRO A 381 -12.96 13.43 8.50
C PRO A 381 -13.08 11.98 8.97
N PRO A 382 -13.82 11.71 10.06
CA PRO A 382 -14.16 10.35 10.47
C PRO A 382 -14.90 9.59 9.36
N SER A 383 -14.57 8.30 9.22
CA SER A 383 -15.14 7.42 8.21
C SER A 383 -16.33 6.60 8.75
N PRO A 384 -17.33 6.30 7.91
CA PRO A 384 -18.37 5.32 8.23
C PRO A 384 -17.84 3.86 8.24
N ILE A 385 -16.65 3.61 7.68
CA ILE A 385 -15.96 2.32 7.75
C ILE A 385 -14.88 2.41 8.84
N VAL A 386 -14.90 1.48 9.79
CA VAL A 386 -14.01 1.50 10.94
C VAL A 386 -13.31 0.17 11.16
N THR A 387 -12.13 0.21 11.75
CA THR A 387 -11.41 -0.96 12.27
C THR A 387 -11.02 -0.74 13.73
N LEU A 388 -10.80 -1.84 14.47
CA LEU A 388 -10.38 -1.82 15.87
C LEU A 388 -8.85 -1.86 16.02
#